data_ef8a65699ed07d142aee7f5ca686abb7
#
_entry.id   ef8a65699ed07d142aee7f5ca686abb7
#
_cell.length_a   1.000
_cell.length_b   1.000
_cell.length_c   1.000
_cell.angle_alpha   90.00
_cell.angle_beta   90.00
_cell.angle_gamma   90.00
#
_symmetry.space_group_name_H-M   'P 1'
#
loop_
_entity.id
_entity.type
_entity.pdbx_description
1 polymer ?
#
loop_
_entity_poly.entity_id
_entity_poly.type
_entity_poly.pdbx_seq_one_letter_code
_entity_poly.pdbx_strand_id
1 'polypeptide(L)'
;TNRPKRYEPNINDFKDNEVKYKASVKRYESYLNSVNISELQAHEINDTLRKNLHSVFTTRWKAKANDRYFTCLSENKSLIGGKNYHNNWLGYSTKAVNSFSDTHHVAFLMNVFIQPYIKQVCDGTDFVVDEDLVSLSHLVQFVFRSALRKGEAIKVYIPSSRMRELFKDYLRGVYE
;
A
#
# COMPACT_ATOMS: atom_id res chain seq x y z
N THR A 1 -13.31 14.26 11.84
CA THR A 1 -12.30 13.77 10.88
C THR A 1 -11.84 12.39 11.31
N ASN A 2 -12.43 11.34 10.72
CA ASN A 2 -12.08 9.94 11.01
C ASN A 2 -10.90 9.42 10.16
N ARG A 3 -9.97 10.31 9.78
CA ARG A 3 -8.78 9.93 9.01
C ARG A 3 -7.93 8.81 9.64
N PRO A 4 -7.72 8.75 10.97
CA PRO A 4 -6.92 7.71 11.58
C PRO A 4 -7.36 6.30 11.20
N LYS A 5 -8.66 6.04 11.21
CA LYS A 5 -9.21 4.71 10.87
C LYS A 5 -8.95 4.29 9.43
N ARG A 6 -8.68 5.22 8.52
CA ARG A 6 -8.38 4.92 7.11
C ARG A 6 -7.00 4.30 6.92
N TYR A 7 -6.10 4.48 7.86
CA TYR A 7 -4.69 4.07 7.75
C TYR A 7 -4.35 2.83 8.55
N GLU A 8 -5.35 2.21 9.16
CA GLU A 8 -5.14 1.04 10.01
C GLU A 8 -4.79 -0.20 9.20
N PRO A 9 -3.61 -0.79 9.42
CA PRO A 9 -3.28 -2.04 8.75
C PRO A 9 -4.15 -3.17 9.31
N ASN A 10 -4.60 -4.06 8.43
CA ASN A 10 -5.32 -5.28 8.82
C ASN A 10 -6.52 -5.05 9.74
N ILE A 11 -7.26 -3.97 9.52
CA ILE A 11 -8.43 -3.62 10.34
C ILE A 11 -9.43 -4.79 10.51
N ASN A 12 -9.53 -5.64 9.49
CA ASN A 12 -10.41 -6.80 9.54
C ASN A 12 -9.90 -7.88 10.51
N ASP A 13 -8.57 -7.94 10.73
CA ASP A 13 -7.95 -8.90 11.65
C ASP A 13 -8.16 -8.49 13.11
N PHE A 14 -8.58 -7.24 13.35
CA PHE A 14 -8.76 -6.66 14.68
C PHE A 14 -10.20 -6.29 15.01
N LYS A 15 -11.17 -6.57 14.13
CA LYS A 15 -12.59 -6.21 14.37
C LYS A 15 -13.13 -6.77 15.68
N ASP A 16 -12.74 -7.99 16.03
CA ASP A 16 -13.21 -8.68 17.21
C ASP A 16 -12.33 -8.41 18.46
N ASN A 17 -11.29 -7.59 18.31
CA ASN A 17 -10.35 -7.27 19.36
C ASN A 17 -10.04 -5.77 19.41
N GLU A 18 -10.95 -5.02 20.02
CA GLU A 18 -10.88 -3.56 20.09
C GLU A 18 -9.57 -3.01 20.67
N VAL A 19 -8.96 -3.70 21.62
CA VAL A 19 -7.69 -3.30 22.25
C VAL A 19 -6.53 -3.40 21.26
N LYS A 20 -6.42 -4.52 20.56
CA LYS A 20 -5.39 -4.72 19.52
C LYS A 20 -5.60 -3.78 18.36
N TYR A 21 -6.84 -3.55 17.99
CA TYR A 21 -7.22 -2.60 16.97
C TYR A 21 -6.76 -1.18 17.32
N LYS A 22 -7.13 -0.67 18.48
CA LYS A 22 -6.71 0.66 18.95
C LYS A 22 -5.19 0.81 19.03
N ALA A 23 -4.49 -0.21 19.50
CA ALA A 23 -3.03 -0.20 19.55
C ALA A 23 -2.41 -0.18 18.15
N SER A 24 -2.98 -0.92 17.19
CA SER A 24 -2.53 -0.94 15.80
C SER A 24 -2.76 0.40 15.12
N VAL A 25 -3.91 1.03 15.33
CA VAL A 25 -4.25 2.38 14.83
C VAL A 25 -3.23 3.39 15.32
N LYS A 26 -3.04 3.46 16.63
CA LYS A 26 -2.12 4.42 17.25
C LYS A 26 -0.68 4.27 16.74
N ARG A 27 -0.23 3.02 16.58
CA ARG A 27 1.10 2.73 16.03
C ARG A 27 1.23 3.19 14.58
N TYR A 28 0.20 2.95 13.79
CA TYR A 28 0.19 3.32 12.38
C TYR A 28 0.07 4.84 12.18
N GLU A 29 -0.74 5.51 12.98
CA GLU A 29 -0.81 6.97 13.00
C GLU A 29 0.52 7.60 13.38
N SER A 30 1.18 7.06 14.41
CA SER A 30 2.52 7.49 14.80
C SER A 30 3.51 7.34 13.67
N TYR A 31 3.44 6.23 12.92
CA TYR A 31 4.28 6.02 11.73
C TYR A 31 4.01 7.04 10.62
N LEU A 32 2.75 7.36 10.36
CA LEU A 32 2.37 8.28 9.27
C LEU A 32 2.59 9.75 9.62
N ASN A 33 2.45 10.10 10.89
CA ASN A 33 2.65 11.46 11.38
C ASN A 33 4.07 11.72 11.86
N SER A 34 4.97 10.75 11.62
CA SER A 34 6.26 10.70 12.27
C SER A 34 7.27 11.75 11.81
N VAL A 35 7.22 12.87 12.46
CA VAL A 35 8.43 13.67 12.68
C VAL A 35 9.26 13.09 13.83
N ASN A 36 8.74 12.14 14.61
CA ASN A 36 9.32 11.66 15.88
C ASN A 36 9.16 10.14 16.18
N ILE A 37 9.06 9.25 15.18
CA ILE A 37 9.15 7.82 15.47
C ILE A 37 10.60 7.46 15.76
N SER A 38 10.85 6.81 16.90
CA SER A 38 12.16 6.24 17.16
C SER A 38 12.48 5.20 16.08
N GLU A 39 13.75 5.09 15.70
CA GLU A 39 14.23 4.07 14.74
C GLU A 39 13.75 2.66 15.10
N LEU A 40 13.57 2.38 16.40
CA LEU A 40 13.07 1.12 16.92
C LEU A 40 11.63 0.83 16.49
N GLN A 41 10.75 1.84 16.54
CA GLN A 41 9.33 1.70 16.15
C GLN A 41 9.20 1.54 14.63
N ALA A 42 9.99 2.29 13.86
CA ALA A 42 10.04 2.13 12.40
C ALA A 42 10.51 0.72 12.02
N HIS A 43 11.49 0.18 12.75
CA HIS A 43 11.98 -1.17 12.54
C HIS A 43 10.91 -2.24 12.83
N GLU A 44 10.14 -2.11 13.91
CA GLU A 44 9.03 -3.02 14.22
C GLU A 44 7.95 -3.04 13.14
N ILE A 45 7.58 -1.87 12.61
CA ILE A 45 6.58 -1.76 11.54
C ILE A 45 7.09 -2.44 10.27
N ASN A 46 8.31 -2.15 9.88
CA ASN A 46 8.93 -2.77 8.70
C ASN A 46 9.06 -4.29 8.84
N ASP A 47 9.40 -4.78 10.04
CA ASP A 47 9.46 -6.22 10.31
C ASP A 47 8.07 -6.88 10.24
N THR A 48 7.05 -6.20 10.72
CA THR A 48 5.66 -6.65 10.61
C THR A 48 5.20 -6.70 9.16
N LEU A 49 5.49 -5.67 8.37
CA LEU A 49 5.17 -5.65 6.93
C LEU A 49 5.93 -6.75 6.18
N ARG A 50 7.19 -6.99 6.52
CA ARG A 50 8.00 -8.07 5.95
C ARG A 50 7.41 -9.44 6.24
N LYS A 51 7.03 -9.71 7.50
CA LYS A 51 6.38 -10.97 7.92
C LYS A 51 5.05 -11.18 7.22
N ASN A 52 4.24 -10.14 7.12
CA ASN A 52 2.94 -10.19 6.44
C ASN A 52 3.12 -10.43 4.93
N LEU A 53 4.03 -9.72 4.28
CA LEU A 53 4.35 -9.93 2.86
C LEU A 53 4.77 -11.37 2.60
N HIS A 54 5.67 -11.90 3.44
CA HIS A 54 6.12 -13.29 3.35
C HIS A 54 4.96 -14.28 3.53
N SER A 55 4.15 -14.10 4.56
CA SER A 55 2.97 -14.94 4.83
C SER A 55 2.00 -14.95 3.65
N VAL A 56 1.70 -13.77 3.09
CA VAL A 56 0.77 -13.64 1.96
C VAL A 56 1.34 -14.32 0.71
N PHE A 57 2.54 -13.98 0.32
CA PHE A 57 3.12 -14.53 -0.92
C PHE A 57 3.44 -16.02 -0.82
N THR A 58 4.01 -16.46 0.28
CA THR A 58 4.55 -17.82 0.41
C THR A 58 3.51 -18.79 0.96
N THR A 59 2.87 -18.43 2.10
CA THR A 59 1.98 -19.34 2.82
C THR A 59 0.58 -19.37 2.21
N ARG A 60 -0.02 -18.18 2.01
CA ARG A 60 -1.42 -18.07 1.54
C ARG A 60 -1.55 -18.30 0.03
N TRP A 61 -0.69 -17.65 -0.75
CA TRP A 61 -0.82 -17.65 -2.21
C TRP A 61 0.09 -18.64 -2.90
N LYS A 62 1.14 -19.11 -2.24
CA LYS A 62 2.17 -20.00 -2.80
C LYS A 62 2.74 -19.44 -4.12
N ALA A 63 2.92 -18.12 -4.15
CA ALA A 63 3.34 -17.38 -5.33
C ALA A 63 4.80 -17.70 -5.67
N LYS A 64 5.06 -18.04 -6.93
CA LYS A 64 6.41 -18.25 -7.45
C LYS A 64 7.20 -16.94 -7.46
N ALA A 65 8.52 -17.01 -7.44
CA ALA A 65 9.38 -15.83 -7.38
C ALA A 65 9.21 -14.89 -8.58
N ASN A 66 8.92 -15.41 -9.74
CA ASN A 66 8.70 -14.67 -11.00
C ASN A 66 7.23 -14.24 -11.21
N ASP A 67 6.31 -14.66 -10.32
CA ASP A 67 4.87 -14.40 -10.44
C ASP A 67 4.36 -13.51 -9.31
N ARG A 68 5.21 -12.62 -8.82
CA ARG A 68 4.86 -11.70 -7.73
C ARG A 68 5.67 -10.42 -7.80
N TYR A 69 5.07 -9.31 -7.35
CA TYR A 69 5.80 -8.08 -7.10
C TYR A 69 5.11 -7.24 -6.02
N PHE A 70 5.86 -6.31 -5.46
CA PHE A 70 5.35 -5.43 -4.41
C PHE A 70 5.93 -4.02 -4.50
N THR A 71 5.29 -3.08 -3.81
CA THR A 71 5.82 -1.76 -3.58
C THR A 71 5.77 -1.38 -2.11
N CYS A 72 6.74 -0.60 -1.70
CA CYS A 72 6.84 0.10 -0.43
C CYS A 72 7.70 1.35 -0.65
N LEU A 73 7.88 2.18 0.37
CA LEU A 73 8.84 3.28 0.33
C LEU A 73 10.22 2.76 -0.08
N SER A 74 10.90 3.48 -0.98
CA SER A 74 12.20 3.08 -1.53
C SER A 74 13.27 2.87 -0.46
N GLU A 75 13.25 3.67 0.58
CA GLU A 75 14.12 3.56 1.76
C GLU A 75 13.91 2.27 2.55
N ASN A 76 12.68 1.73 2.56
CA ASN A 76 12.32 0.52 3.29
C ASN A 76 12.38 -0.77 2.43
N LYS A 77 12.70 -0.64 1.15
CA LYS A 77 12.72 -1.77 0.20
C LYS A 77 13.62 -2.93 0.66
N SER A 78 14.80 -2.65 1.18
CA SER A 78 15.73 -3.68 1.65
C SER A 78 15.28 -4.32 2.96
N LEU A 79 14.64 -3.54 3.85
CA LEU A 79 14.12 -4.04 5.11
C LEU A 79 12.91 -4.95 4.91
N ILE A 80 11.97 -4.54 4.06
CA ILE A 80 10.73 -5.29 3.80
C ILE A 80 10.97 -6.45 2.83
N GLY A 81 11.67 -6.20 1.73
CA GLY A 81 11.95 -7.21 0.70
C GLY A 81 13.00 -8.23 1.12
N GLY A 82 13.99 -7.81 1.90
CA GLY A 82 15.09 -8.68 2.30
C GLY A 82 15.73 -9.39 1.08
N LYS A 83 16.36 -10.52 1.34
CA LYS A 83 17.00 -11.33 0.27
C LYS A 83 15.99 -12.03 -0.64
N ASN A 84 14.80 -12.33 -0.15
CA ASN A 84 13.82 -13.18 -0.86
C ASN A 84 12.99 -12.45 -1.90
N TYR A 85 12.85 -11.12 -1.78
CA TYR A 85 11.95 -10.32 -2.62
C TYR A 85 12.65 -9.13 -3.28
N HIS A 86 13.97 -9.06 -3.23
CA HIS A 86 14.74 -7.94 -3.76
C HIS A 86 14.40 -7.61 -5.22
N ASN A 87 14.28 -8.63 -6.06
CA ASN A 87 13.98 -8.48 -7.49
C ASN A 87 12.48 -8.28 -7.79
N ASN A 88 11.63 -8.40 -6.77
CA ASN A 88 10.18 -8.26 -6.91
C ASN A 88 9.67 -6.87 -6.50
N TRP A 89 10.55 -5.96 -6.11
CA TRP A 89 10.18 -4.60 -5.78
C TRP A 89 10.05 -3.72 -7.02
N LEU A 90 8.96 -2.97 -7.09
CA LEU A 90 8.72 -1.96 -8.11
C LEU A 90 8.27 -0.67 -7.45
N GLY A 91 8.89 0.46 -7.80
CA GLY A 91 8.43 1.76 -7.34
C GLY A 91 7.01 2.06 -7.83
N TYR A 92 6.13 2.50 -6.96
CA TYR A 92 4.71 2.74 -7.30
C TYR A 92 4.52 3.80 -8.39
N SER A 93 5.42 4.78 -8.45
CA SER A 93 5.42 5.88 -9.45
C SER A 93 6.26 5.58 -10.70
N THR A 94 6.91 4.41 -10.78
CA THR A 94 7.74 4.04 -11.94
C THR A 94 6.89 3.98 -13.20
N LYS A 95 7.32 4.62 -14.28
CA LYS A 95 6.59 4.65 -15.56
C LYS A 95 7.17 3.62 -16.53
N ALA A 96 6.36 3.17 -17.48
CA ALA A 96 6.76 2.37 -18.64
C ALA A 96 7.51 1.04 -18.35
N VAL A 97 7.12 0.33 -17.28
CA VAL A 97 7.70 -0.99 -16.96
C VAL A 97 6.72 -2.10 -17.36
N ASN A 98 7.19 -3.02 -18.21
CA ASN A 98 6.43 -4.18 -18.66
C ASN A 98 6.92 -5.51 -18.04
N SER A 99 7.94 -5.47 -17.19
CA SER A 99 8.59 -6.66 -16.62
C SER A 99 7.66 -7.51 -15.74
N PHE A 100 6.53 -6.98 -15.33
CA PHE A 100 5.56 -7.64 -14.44
C PHE A 100 4.24 -7.98 -15.12
N SER A 101 4.15 -7.85 -16.46
CA SER A 101 2.91 -8.08 -17.22
C SER A 101 2.35 -9.50 -17.14
N ASP A 102 3.14 -10.44 -16.65
CA ASP A 102 2.77 -11.86 -16.49
C ASP A 102 2.63 -12.25 -15.01
N THR A 103 2.63 -11.30 -14.09
CA THR A 103 2.55 -11.58 -12.66
C THR A 103 1.12 -11.49 -12.14
N HIS A 104 0.74 -12.46 -11.31
CA HIS A 104 -0.61 -12.61 -10.78
C HIS A 104 -0.75 -12.25 -9.30
N HIS A 105 0.35 -11.95 -8.62
CA HIS A 105 0.38 -11.69 -7.19
C HIS A 105 1.02 -10.34 -6.89
N VAL A 106 0.21 -9.40 -6.41
CA VAL A 106 0.59 -7.99 -6.23
C VAL A 106 0.42 -7.57 -4.77
N ALA A 107 1.42 -6.90 -4.19
CA ALA A 107 1.28 -6.30 -2.87
C ALA A 107 1.59 -4.79 -2.93
N PHE A 108 0.63 -3.98 -2.49
CA PHE A 108 0.77 -2.53 -2.39
C PHE A 108 0.85 -2.12 -0.92
N LEU A 109 2.08 -1.98 -0.40
CA LEU A 109 2.35 -1.76 1.02
C LEU A 109 2.45 -0.27 1.38
N MET A 110 1.77 0.58 0.63
CA MET A 110 1.84 2.02 0.80
C MET A 110 0.48 2.61 1.17
N ASN A 111 0.53 3.74 1.84
CA ASN A 111 -0.59 4.67 1.97
C ASN A 111 -0.15 5.99 1.34
N VAL A 112 -0.65 6.25 0.14
CA VAL A 112 -0.20 7.38 -0.68
C VAL A 112 -0.99 8.64 -0.30
N PHE A 113 -0.28 9.75 -0.18
CA PHE A 113 -0.83 11.08 0.06
C PHE A 113 -0.24 12.07 -0.94
N ILE A 114 -0.96 13.15 -1.15
CA ILE A 114 -0.43 14.32 -1.87
C ILE A 114 0.62 15.00 -1.00
N GLN A 115 1.71 15.38 -1.62
CA GLN A 115 2.75 16.11 -0.92
C GLN A 115 2.23 17.45 -0.40
N PRO A 116 2.56 17.84 0.83
CA PRO A 116 2.04 19.05 1.46
C PRO A 116 2.22 20.32 0.64
N TYR A 117 3.34 20.45 -0.08
CA TYR A 117 3.61 21.62 -0.91
C TYR A 117 2.62 21.75 -2.08
N ILE A 118 2.14 20.64 -2.66
CA ILE A 118 1.11 20.67 -3.70
C ILE A 118 -0.19 21.22 -3.15
N LYS A 119 -0.56 20.81 -1.92
CA LYS A 119 -1.73 21.37 -1.23
C LYS A 119 -1.57 22.87 -1.03
N GLN A 120 -0.40 23.32 -0.55
CA GLN A 120 -0.12 24.75 -0.34
C GLN A 120 -0.20 25.57 -1.64
N VAL A 121 0.26 25.02 -2.76
CA VAL A 121 0.14 25.69 -4.07
C VAL A 121 -1.33 25.79 -4.51
N CYS A 122 -2.15 24.81 -4.20
CA CYS A 122 -3.57 24.81 -4.56
C CYS A 122 -4.42 25.64 -3.58
N ASP A 123 -4.01 25.80 -2.32
CA ASP A 123 -4.72 26.54 -1.26
C ASP A 123 -4.89 28.06 -1.52
N GLY A 124 -4.51 28.59 -2.61
CA GLY A 124 -4.74 30.00 -3.04
C GLY A 124 -5.39 30.09 -4.42
N THR A 125 -5.85 28.96 -4.96
CA THR A 125 -6.44 28.86 -6.28
C THR A 125 -7.81 28.19 -6.20
N ASP A 126 -8.62 28.33 -7.26
CA ASP A 126 -9.90 27.60 -7.40
C ASP A 126 -9.71 26.09 -7.67
N PHE A 127 -8.48 25.60 -7.62
CA PHE A 127 -8.14 24.20 -7.84
C PHE A 127 -8.26 23.38 -6.54
N VAL A 128 -9.26 22.52 -6.46
CA VAL A 128 -9.41 21.52 -5.40
C VAL A 128 -8.77 20.21 -5.85
N VAL A 129 -7.67 19.81 -5.20
CA VAL A 129 -7.04 18.52 -5.48
C VAL A 129 -7.71 17.44 -4.63
N ASP A 130 -8.34 16.47 -5.29
CA ASP A 130 -8.87 15.29 -4.61
C ASP A 130 -7.73 14.30 -4.30
N GLU A 131 -7.34 14.26 -3.01
CA GLU A 131 -6.27 13.40 -2.53
C GLU A 131 -6.60 11.91 -2.68
N ASP A 132 -7.87 11.54 -2.54
CA ASP A 132 -8.29 10.15 -2.65
C ASP A 132 -8.21 9.67 -4.11
N LEU A 133 -8.59 10.50 -5.08
CA LEU A 133 -8.44 10.20 -6.50
C LEU A 133 -6.96 10.10 -6.93
N VAL A 134 -6.10 11.00 -6.45
CA VAL A 134 -4.66 10.92 -6.72
C VAL A 134 -4.07 9.63 -6.15
N SER A 135 -4.41 9.31 -4.91
CA SER A 135 -3.95 8.09 -4.25
C SER A 135 -4.43 6.83 -4.95
N LEU A 136 -5.71 6.81 -5.35
CA LEU A 136 -6.31 5.73 -6.11
C LEU A 136 -5.65 5.56 -7.48
N SER A 137 -5.39 6.66 -8.18
CA SER A 137 -4.71 6.65 -9.48
C SER A 137 -3.35 5.94 -9.41
N HIS A 138 -2.54 6.22 -8.38
CA HIS A 138 -1.27 5.54 -8.18
C HIS A 138 -1.44 4.03 -7.93
N LEU A 139 -2.42 3.65 -7.10
CA LEU A 139 -2.71 2.25 -6.82
C LEU A 139 -3.18 1.50 -8.07
N VAL A 140 -4.14 2.06 -8.79
CA VAL A 140 -4.68 1.45 -10.02
C VAL A 140 -3.57 1.28 -11.06
N GLN A 141 -2.79 2.33 -11.33
CA GLN A 141 -1.66 2.26 -12.26
C GLN A 141 -0.63 1.20 -11.85
N PHE A 142 -0.39 1.03 -10.56
CA PHE A 142 0.52 0.00 -10.06
C PHE A 142 -0.04 -1.39 -10.30
N VAL A 143 -1.30 -1.64 -9.93
CA VAL A 143 -1.96 -2.95 -10.09
C VAL A 143 -2.09 -3.33 -11.57
N PHE A 144 -2.39 -2.38 -12.46
CA PHE A 144 -2.50 -2.62 -13.89
C PHE A 144 -1.17 -2.93 -14.61
N ARG A 145 -0.04 -2.97 -13.91
CA ARG A 145 1.23 -3.48 -14.46
C ARG A 145 1.34 -4.99 -14.43
N SER A 146 0.42 -5.66 -13.75
CA SER A 146 0.32 -7.12 -13.65
C SER A 146 -0.40 -7.75 -14.85
N ALA A 147 -0.65 -9.05 -14.75
CA ALA A 147 -1.45 -9.82 -15.70
C ALA A 147 -2.90 -9.28 -15.86
N LEU A 148 -3.37 -8.45 -14.92
CA LEU A 148 -4.64 -7.73 -15.05
C LEU A 148 -4.72 -6.92 -16.34
N ARG A 149 -3.61 -6.35 -16.82
CA ARG A 149 -3.55 -5.63 -18.09
C ARG A 149 -3.92 -6.49 -19.29
N LYS A 150 -3.77 -7.80 -19.19
CA LYS A 150 -4.15 -8.79 -20.21
C LYS A 150 -5.56 -9.35 -19.97
N GLY A 151 -6.29 -8.84 -18.99
CA GLY A 151 -7.60 -9.36 -18.60
C GLY A 151 -7.55 -10.61 -17.72
N GLU A 152 -6.38 -10.97 -17.19
CA GLU A 152 -6.22 -12.15 -16.34
C GLU A 152 -6.52 -11.84 -14.89
N ALA A 153 -7.03 -12.84 -14.15
CA ALA A 153 -7.33 -12.69 -12.73
C ALA A 153 -6.05 -12.61 -11.90
N ILE A 154 -6.00 -11.68 -10.95
CA ILE A 154 -4.87 -11.46 -10.05
C ILE A 154 -5.30 -11.47 -8.59
N LYS A 155 -4.33 -11.60 -7.69
CA LYS A 155 -4.51 -11.44 -6.24
C LYS A 155 -3.78 -10.18 -5.80
N VAL A 156 -4.49 -9.31 -5.08
CA VAL A 156 -3.93 -8.04 -4.59
C VAL A 156 -3.97 -7.99 -3.07
N TYR A 157 -2.84 -7.66 -2.45
CA TYR A 157 -2.71 -7.43 -1.01
C TYR A 157 -2.48 -5.94 -0.74
N ILE A 158 -3.40 -5.33 -0.01
CA ILE A 158 -3.36 -3.91 0.37
C ILE A 158 -3.59 -3.83 1.88
N PRO A 159 -2.53 -3.69 2.72
CA PRO A 159 -2.68 -3.61 4.17
C PRO A 159 -3.35 -2.31 4.63
N SER A 160 -3.14 -1.19 3.94
CA SER A 160 -3.80 0.08 4.27
C SER A 160 -5.31 -0.04 4.05
N SER A 161 -6.10 0.21 5.10
CA SER A 161 -7.56 0.19 5.02
C SER A 161 -8.08 1.27 4.07
N ARG A 162 -7.51 2.49 4.14
CA ARG A 162 -7.88 3.57 3.22
C ARG A 162 -7.68 3.18 1.76
N MET A 163 -6.46 2.75 1.41
CA MET A 163 -6.15 2.37 0.02
C MET A 163 -7.01 1.19 -0.45
N ARG A 164 -7.30 0.25 0.45
CA ARG A 164 -8.14 -0.91 0.15
C ARG A 164 -9.60 -0.52 -0.09
N GLU A 165 -10.16 0.40 0.70
CA GLU A 165 -11.54 0.87 0.46
C GLU A 165 -11.63 1.71 -0.82
N LEU A 166 -10.68 2.61 -1.09
CA LEU A 166 -10.61 3.33 -2.37
C LEU A 166 -10.59 2.37 -3.57
N PHE A 167 -9.82 1.30 -3.48
CA PHE A 167 -9.73 0.31 -4.54
C PHE A 167 -11.03 -0.50 -4.70
N LYS A 168 -11.70 -0.84 -3.61
CA LYS A 168 -13.01 -1.51 -3.66
C LYS A 168 -14.09 -0.61 -4.26
N ASP A 169 -14.09 0.67 -3.90
CA ASP A 169 -15.05 1.63 -4.44
C ASP A 169 -14.83 1.84 -5.96
N TYR A 170 -13.57 1.88 -6.38
CA TYR A 170 -13.22 1.87 -7.81
C TYR A 170 -13.77 0.63 -8.53
N LEU A 171 -13.59 -0.57 -7.95
CA LEU A 171 -14.10 -1.81 -8.55
C LEU A 171 -15.64 -1.90 -8.56
N ARG A 172 -16.32 -1.09 -7.75
CA ARG A 172 -17.80 -0.97 -7.73
C ARG A 172 -18.32 0.12 -8.68
N GLY A 173 -17.45 0.84 -9.37
CA GLY A 173 -17.84 1.94 -10.26
C GLY A 173 -18.24 3.23 -9.53
N VAL A 174 -17.80 3.45 -8.30
CA VAL A 174 -18.14 4.67 -7.52
C VAL A 174 -17.51 5.92 -8.12
N TYR A 175 -16.46 5.78 -8.93
CA TYR A 175 -15.68 6.87 -9.54
C TYR A 175 -15.92 7.03 -11.06
N GLU A 176 -16.99 6.47 -11.57
CA GLU A 176 -17.43 6.64 -12.97
C GLU A 176 -18.25 7.90 -13.17
#